data_8e30c2136e1eaa50cbf277ca7b16205a
#
_entry.id   8e30c2136e1eaa50cbf277ca7b16205a
#
_cell.length_a   1.000
_cell.length_b   1.000
_cell.length_c   1.000
_cell.angle_alpha   90.00
_cell.angle_beta   90.00
_cell.angle_gamma   90.00
#
_symmetry.space_group_name_H-M   'P 1'
#
loop_
_entity.id
_entity.type
_entity.pdbx_description
1 polymer ?
#
loop_
_entity_poly.entity_id
_entity_poly.type
_entity_poly.pdbx_seq_one_letter_code
_entity_poly.pdbx_strand_id
1 'polypeptide(L)'
;MQTSDITTLYRPVGPAELELIKQSGWTKFPPRLPEQPIFYPVMNEQYAIQIARDWNVPASGSGFVTKFAVRTEYASKFEIQNVGGEIHNELWVPAEELEDFNSNIVGQIEVTKEFK
;
A
#
# COMPACT_ATOMS: atom_id res chain seq x y z
N MET A 1 -19.83 -10.99 20.89
CA MET A 1 -18.92 -10.02 20.68
C MET A 1 -18.39 -10.05 19.29
N GLN A 2 -17.84 -9.03 18.88
CA GLN A 2 -17.57 -8.89 17.53
C GLN A 2 -16.10 -8.78 17.29
N THR A 3 -15.60 -9.55 16.41
CA THR A 3 -14.24 -9.43 16.02
C THR A 3 -14.12 -8.38 14.95
N SER A 4 -13.10 -7.62 15.01
CA SER A 4 -12.84 -6.67 13.96
C SER A 4 -12.25 -7.41 12.77
N ASP A 5 -12.91 -7.32 11.65
CA ASP A 5 -12.36 -7.87 10.43
C ASP A 5 -11.27 -6.96 9.89
N ILE A 6 -10.25 -7.56 9.32
CA ILE A 6 -9.19 -6.82 8.65
C ILE A 6 -9.05 -7.28 7.22
N THR A 7 -8.62 -6.36 6.38
CA THR A 7 -8.33 -6.62 4.98
C THR A 7 -6.83 -6.45 4.78
N THR A 8 -6.17 -7.48 4.28
CA THR A 8 -4.73 -7.42 4.02
C THR A 8 -4.49 -6.78 2.67
N LEU A 9 -3.63 -5.79 2.65
CA LEU A 9 -3.28 -5.07 1.44
C LEU A 9 -1.76 -5.02 1.31
N TYR A 10 -1.30 -4.68 0.12
CA TYR A 10 0.11 -4.61 -0.18
C TYR A 10 0.39 -3.32 -0.93
N ARG A 11 1.60 -2.81 -0.81
CA ARG A 11 2.01 -1.65 -1.58
C ARG A 11 3.48 -1.75 -1.94
N PRO A 12 3.80 -1.70 -3.23
CA PRO A 12 5.19 -1.62 -3.66
C PRO A 12 5.68 -0.19 -3.45
N VAL A 13 6.88 -0.05 -2.90
CA VAL A 13 7.45 1.27 -2.62
C VAL A 13 8.92 1.30 -3.02
N GLY A 14 9.39 2.50 -3.35
CA GLY A 14 10.81 2.71 -3.55
C GLY A 14 11.50 3.03 -2.23
N PRO A 15 12.84 3.21 -2.26
CA PRO A 15 13.59 3.42 -1.01
C PRO A 15 13.23 4.69 -0.26
N ALA A 16 12.88 5.77 -0.97
CA ALA A 16 12.54 7.03 -0.31
C ALA A 16 11.24 6.91 0.49
N GLU A 17 10.23 6.29 -0.10
CA GLU A 17 8.96 6.10 0.60
C GLU A 17 9.14 5.14 1.77
N LEU A 18 9.94 4.08 1.59
CA LEU A 18 10.21 3.13 2.66
C LEU A 18 10.84 3.81 3.86
N GLU A 19 11.78 4.73 3.63
CA GLU A 19 12.44 5.43 4.72
C GLU A 19 11.42 6.27 5.51
N LEU A 20 10.50 6.92 4.83
CA LEU A 20 9.45 7.71 5.50
C LEU A 20 8.50 6.84 6.31
N ILE A 21 8.18 5.65 5.80
CA ILE A 21 7.37 4.69 6.53
C ILE A 21 8.09 4.27 7.81
N LYS A 22 9.38 3.97 7.68
CA LYS A 22 10.20 3.58 8.81
C LYS A 22 10.26 4.67 9.88
N GLN A 23 10.40 5.93 9.45
CA GLN A 23 10.45 7.07 10.36
C GLN A 23 9.14 7.26 11.12
N SER A 24 8.02 6.79 10.58
CA SER A 24 6.73 6.83 11.26
C SER A 24 6.56 5.73 12.31
N GLY A 25 7.56 4.86 12.47
CA GLY A 25 7.46 3.69 13.33
C GLY A 25 6.72 2.55 12.66
N TRP A 26 6.73 2.52 11.33
CA TRP A 26 6.05 1.49 10.52
C TRP A 26 4.52 1.54 10.66
N THR A 27 3.98 2.73 10.89
CA THR A 27 2.54 2.88 11.14
C THR A 27 1.80 3.70 10.10
N LYS A 28 2.52 4.43 9.24
CA LYS A 28 1.87 5.36 8.30
C LYS A 28 2.58 5.38 6.96
N PHE A 29 1.80 5.58 5.89
CA PHE A 29 2.34 5.95 4.60
C PHE A 29 2.47 7.48 4.56
N PRO A 30 3.51 8.01 3.90
CA PRO A 30 3.70 9.47 3.86
C PRO A 30 2.66 10.16 2.99
N PRO A 31 2.42 11.45 3.20
CA PRO A 31 1.49 12.19 2.34
C PRO A 31 1.89 12.13 0.88
N ARG A 32 0.88 12.17 0.01
CA ARG A 32 1.11 12.15 -1.44
C ARG A 32 1.61 13.53 -1.88
N LEU A 33 2.38 13.54 -2.96
CA LEU A 33 2.81 14.79 -3.58
C LEU A 33 1.63 15.40 -4.35
N PRO A 34 1.66 16.72 -4.63
CA PRO A 34 0.54 17.37 -5.33
C PRO A 34 0.20 16.74 -6.67
N GLU A 35 1.18 16.20 -7.36
CA GLU A 35 0.96 15.56 -8.66
C GLU A 35 0.51 14.10 -8.53
N GLN A 36 0.30 13.60 -7.30
CA GLN A 36 -0.10 12.23 -7.04
C GLN A 36 -1.43 12.21 -6.30
N PRO A 37 -2.55 12.42 -7.01
CA PRO A 37 -3.86 12.59 -6.33
C PRO A 37 -4.45 11.31 -5.76
N ILE A 38 -3.90 10.15 -6.11
CA ILE A 38 -4.45 8.87 -5.68
C ILE A 38 -3.37 8.03 -5.02
N PHE A 39 -3.74 7.34 -3.94
CA PHE A 39 -2.91 6.36 -3.26
C PHE A 39 -3.43 4.98 -3.66
N TYR A 40 -2.54 4.09 -4.10
CA TYR A 40 -2.95 2.80 -4.68
C TYR A 40 -2.43 1.61 -3.87
N PRO A 41 -3.14 1.16 -2.85
CA PRO A 41 -2.81 -0.14 -2.27
C PRO A 41 -3.35 -1.24 -3.18
N VAL A 42 -2.62 -2.35 -3.29
CA VAL A 42 -3.03 -3.46 -4.14
C VAL A 42 -3.47 -4.64 -3.28
N MET A 43 -4.28 -5.52 -3.84
CA MET A 43 -4.92 -6.58 -3.07
C MET A 43 -4.22 -7.92 -3.20
N ASN A 44 -3.10 -7.98 -3.93
CA ASN A 44 -2.41 -9.23 -4.18
C ASN A 44 -0.90 -9.00 -4.10
N GLU A 45 -0.22 -9.86 -3.33
CA GLU A 45 1.22 -9.70 -3.15
C GLU A 45 1.97 -9.87 -4.47
N GLN A 46 1.52 -10.78 -5.30
CA GLN A 46 2.16 -11.02 -6.58
C GLN A 46 2.12 -9.80 -7.49
N TYR A 47 1.01 -9.06 -7.45
CA TYR A 47 0.90 -7.80 -8.19
C TYR A 47 1.89 -6.77 -7.63
N ALA A 48 1.98 -6.67 -6.30
CA ALA A 48 2.93 -5.76 -5.67
C ALA A 48 4.37 -6.12 -6.03
N ILE A 49 4.67 -7.43 -6.10
CA ILE A 49 6.00 -7.90 -6.50
C ILE A 49 6.32 -7.46 -7.92
N GLN A 50 5.36 -7.60 -8.85
CA GLN A 50 5.55 -7.18 -10.23
C GLN A 50 5.91 -5.71 -10.31
N ILE A 51 5.20 -4.86 -9.58
CA ILE A 51 5.46 -3.42 -9.61
C ILE A 51 6.81 -3.11 -8.97
N ALA A 52 7.12 -3.72 -7.84
CA ALA A 52 8.39 -3.46 -7.16
C ALA A 52 9.56 -3.83 -8.04
N ARG A 53 9.50 -5.01 -8.65
CA ARG A 53 10.58 -5.53 -9.48
C ARG A 53 10.70 -4.79 -10.81
N ASP A 54 9.57 -4.54 -11.46
CA ASP A 54 9.57 -4.06 -12.85
C ASP A 54 9.52 -2.54 -12.97
N TRP A 55 9.07 -1.85 -11.93
CA TRP A 55 8.92 -0.39 -11.96
C TRP A 55 9.79 0.32 -10.92
N ASN A 56 9.77 -0.15 -9.66
CA ASN A 56 10.54 0.54 -8.60
C ASN A 56 12.04 0.36 -8.77
N VAL A 57 12.49 -0.86 -9.13
CA VAL A 57 13.92 -1.11 -9.31
C VAL A 57 14.49 -0.26 -10.45
N PRO A 58 13.88 -0.25 -11.65
CA PRO A 58 14.42 0.61 -12.71
C PRO A 58 14.36 2.09 -12.38
N ALA A 59 13.34 2.54 -11.65
CA ALA A 59 13.17 3.96 -11.36
C ALA A 59 14.07 4.46 -10.25
N SER A 60 14.35 3.62 -9.23
CA SER A 60 14.99 4.08 -8.00
C SER A 60 16.13 3.19 -7.52
N GLY A 61 16.46 2.13 -8.24
CA GLY A 61 17.55 1.22 -7.89
C GLY A 61 17.12 0.09 -6.96
N SER A 62 15.99 0.20 -6.28
CA SER A 62 15.47 -0.87 -5.45
C SER A 62 13.96 -0.72 -5.31
N GLY A 63 13.32 -1.83 -4.97
CA GLY A 63 11.88 -1.85 -4.74
C GLY A 63 11.55 -2.77 -3.59
N PHE A 64 10.52 -2.45 -2.86
CA PHE A 64 10.12 -3.21 -1.68
C PHE A 64 8.63 -3.45 -1.71
N VAL A 65 8.21 -4.62 -1.23
CA VAL A 65 6.78 -4.90 -1.06
C VAL A 65 6.46 -4.74 0.41
N THR A 66 5.49 -3.89 0.72
CA THR A 66 5.00 -3.75 2.08
C THR A 66 3.65 -4.46 2.19
N LYS A 67 3.40 -5.01 3.37
CA LYS A 67 2.15 -5.71 3.70
C LYS A 67 1.57 -5.04 4.95
N PHE A 68 0.27 -4.82 4.94
CA PHE A 68 -0.38 -4.18 6.08
C PHE A 68 -1.86 -4.56 6.11
N ALA A 69 -2.47 -4.41 7.27
CA ALA A 69 -3.88 -4.72 7.46
C ALA A 69 -4.65 -3.44 7.73
N VAL A 70 -5.84 -3.33 7.14
CA VAL A 70 -6.71 -2.17 7.33
C VAL A 70 -8.07 -2.71 7.78
N ARG A 71 -8.76 -1.99 8.66
CA ARG A 71 -10.11 -2.40 9.06
C ARG A 71 -10.98 -2.53 7.83
N THR A 72 -11.61 -3.71 7.69
CA THR A 72 -12.44 -4.00 6.53
C THR A 72 -13.58 -3.00 6.40
N GLU A 73 -14.14 -2.58 7.52
CA GLU A 73 -15.20 -1.59 7.55
C GLU A 73 -14.79 -0.31 6.83
N TYR A 74 -13.54 0.13 7.03
CA TYR A 74 -13.03 1.31 6.35
C TYR A 74 -12.66 1.00 4.89
N ALA A 75 -11.95 -0.11 4.67
CA ALA A 75 -11.47 -0.45 3.33
C ALA A 75 -12.63 -0.63 2.34
N SER A 76 -13.78 -1.12 2.83
CA SER A 76 -14.93 -1.38 1.96
C SER A 76 -15.58 -0.11 1.42
N LYS A 77 -15.18 1.06 1.87
CA LYS A 77 -15.63 2.33 1.28
C LYS A 77 -15.14 2.49 -0.15
N PHE A 78 -14.04 1.84 -0.50
CA PHE A 78 -13.41 2.01 -1.80
C PHE A 78 -13.75 0.83 -2.69
N GLU A 79 -14.13 1.12 -3.93
CA GLU A 79 -14.40 0.06 -4.89
C GLU A 79 -13.11 -0.62 -5.31
N ILE A 80 -13.18 -1.92 -5.51
CA ILE A 80 -12.04 -2.66 -6.04
C ILE A 80 -11.95 -2.34 -7.53
N GLN A 81 -10.77 -1.87 -7.96
CA GLN A 81 -10.50 -1.54 -9.36
C GLN A 81 -9.63 -2.62 -9.96
N ASN A 82 -10.07 -3.24 -11.03
CA ASN A 82 -9.25 -4.20 -11.76
C ASN A 82 -8.64 -3.49 -12.97
N VAL A 83 -7.31 -3.48 -13.05
CA VAL A 83 -6.62 -2.71 -14.08
C VAL A 83 -5.91 -3.60 -15.11
N GLY A 84 -6.37 -4.83 -15.28
CA GLY A 84 -5.76 -5.68 -16.29
C GLY A 84 -6.03 -7.15 -16.10
N GLY A 85 -5.17 -7.84 -15.37
CA GLY A 85 -5.25 -9.28 -15.22
C GLY A 85 -5.94 -9.74 -13.96
N GLU A 86 -5.99 -11.04 -13.74
CA GLU A 86 -6.66 -11.63 -12.59
C GLU A 86 -6.16 -11.12 -11.25
N ILE A 87 -4.85 -10.86 -11.15
CA ILE A 87 -4.26 -10.44 -9.88
C ILE A 87 -4.16 -8.92 -9.75
N HIS A 88 -4.57 -8.16 -10.77
CA HIS A 88 -4.36 -6.71 -10.83
C HIS A 88 -5.51 -5.93 -10.19
N ASN A 89 -5.90 -6.30 -8.98
CA ASN A 89 -6.92 -5.58 -8.22
C ASN A 89 -6.27 -4.60 -7.26
N GLU A 90 -6.81 -3.41 -7.20
CA GLU A 90 -6.28 -2.36 -6.33
C GLU A 90 -7.40 -1.47 -5.83
N LEU A 91 -7.12 -0.69 -4.79
CA LEU A 91 -8.03 0.34 -4.31
C LEU A 91 -7.50 1.69 -4.74
N TRP A 92 -8.39 2.61 -5.06
CA TRP A 92 -8.03 3.98 -5.41
C TRP A 92 -8.46 4.87 -4.25
N VAL A 93 -7.49 5.25 -3.43
CA VAL A 93 -7.74 6.06 -2.24
C VAL A 93 -7.35 7.50 -2.57
N PRO A 94 -8.29 8.45 -2.56
CA PRO A 94 -7.93 9.85 -2.82
C PRO A 94 -6.88 10.31 -1.81
N ALA A 95 -5.96 11.14 -2.27
CA ALA A 95 -4.85 11.60 -1.44
C ALA A 95 -5.34 12.26 -0.15
N GLU A 96 -6.47 12.97 -0.20
CA GLU A 96 -7.02 13.64 0.98
C GLU A 96 -7.58 12.67 2.01
N GLU A 97 -7.79 11.39 1.63
CA GLU A 97 -8.26 10.36 2.56
C GLU A 97 -7.10 9.61 3.22
N LEU A 98 -5.87 9.90 2.83
CA LEU A 98 -4.74 9.09 3.29
C LEU A 98 -4.54 9.16 4.80
N GLU A 99 -4.82 10.29 5.41
CA GLU A 99 -4.71 10.42 6.85
C GLU A 99 -5.68 9.49 7.56
N ASP A 100 -6.92 9.44 7.08
CA ASP A 100 -7.93 8.52 7.63
C ASP A 100 -7.55 7.08 7.33
N PHE A 101 -7.03 6.82 6.14
CA PHE A 101 -6.56 5.49 5.77
C PHE A 101 -5.50 5.01 6.75
N ASN A 102 -4.50 5.85 7.02
CA ASN A 102 -3.44 5.50 7.96
C ASN A 102 -4.00 5.22 9.36
N SER A 103 -5.02 5.96 9.78
CA SER A 103 -5.65 5.76 11.09
C SER A 103 -6.36 4.43 11.20
N ASN A 104 -6.66 3.79 10.09
CA ASN A 104 -7.34 2.50 10.06
C ASN A 104 -6.40 1.32 9.83
N ILE A 105 -5.10 1.56 9.74
CA ILE A 105 -4.12 0.49 9.67
C ILE A 105 -4.03 -0.17 11.05
N VAL A 106 -4.14 -1.49 11.07
CA VAL A 106 -4.09 -2.28 12.30
C VAL A 106 -2.72 -2.92 12.41
N GLY A 107 -1.98 -2.60 13.48
CA GLY A 107 -0.62 -3.12 13.66
C GLY A 107 0.37 -2.31 12.84
N GLN A 108 1.45 -2.95 12.44
CA GLN A 108 2.53 -2.28 11.74
C GLN A 108 2.62 -2.72 10.29
N ILE A 109 3.18 -1.84 9.47
CA ILE A 109 3.48 -2.13 8.07
C ILE A 109 4.74 -3.00 8.05
N GLU A 110 4.73 -4.07 7.25
CA GLU A 110 5.85 -5.02 7.18
C GLU A 110 6.44 -5.03 5.78
N VAL A 111 7.73 -5.21 5.68
CA VAL A 111 8.39 -5.43 4.39
C VAL A 111 8.46 -6.94 4.17
N THR A 112 7.85 -7.43 3.10
CA THR A 112 7.82 -8.86 2.80
C THR A 112 8.82 -9.27 1.71
N LYS A 113 9.17 -8.33 0.82
CA LYS A 113 10.10 -8.60 -0.28
C LYS A 113 10.97 -7.38 -0.55
N GLU A 114 12.18 -7.64 -0.99
CA GLU A 114 13.11 -6.58 -1.38
C GLU A 114 13.76 -6.97 -2.71
N PHE A 115 13.83 -6.03 -3.64
CA PHE A 115 14.46 -6.21 -4.95
C PHE A 115 15.48 -5.12 -5.19
N LYS A 116 16.59 -5.48 -5.83
CA LYS A 116 17.65 -4.51 -6.14
C LYS A 116 18.09 -4.59 -7.59
#